data_9b087dff520ca7b0a59553ed7f2cf161
#
_entry.id   9b087dff520ca7b0a59553ed7f2cf161
#
_cell.length_a   1.000
_cell.length_b   1.000
_cell.length_c   1.000
_cell.angle_alpha   90.00
_cell.angle_beta   90.00
_cell.angle_gamma   90.00
#
_symmetry.space_group_name_H-M   'P 1'
#
loop_
_entity.id
_entity.type
_entity.pdbx_description
1 polymer ?
#
loop_
_entity_poly.entity_id
_entity_poly.type
_entity_poly.pdbx_seq_one_letter_code
_entity_poly.pdbx_strand_id
1 'polypeptide(L)'
;IGDFILRRANGVYAYQLAVVVDDAAQNITHVVRGADLLDSTPRQIFLQRLLGYSTPSYLHLPIVTNATGEKLSKQTRAAPIDLSNALTQLVDALHFLGQQPPLEMIEGDVSSFWQWASMHWRVDQIPHRFSN
;
A
#
# COMPACT_ATOMS: atom_id res chain seq x y z
N ILE A 1 -12.93 -0.08 -18.43
CA ILE A 1 -12.97 0.60 -17.10
C ILE A 1 -14.40 0.52 -16.54
N GLY A 2 -15.44 0.67 -17.39
CA GLY A 2 -16.83 0.74 -16.99
C GLY A 2 -17.20 2.01 -16.21
N ASP A 3 -18.49 2.16 -15.90
CA ASP A 3 -19.01 3.29 -15.14
C ASP A 3 -18.63 3.18 -13.66
N PHE A 4 -18.35 4.32 -13.04
CA PHE A 4 -18.05 4.39 -11.60
C PHE A 4 -18.50 5.73 -11.02
N ILE A 5 -18.84 5.71 -9.72
CA ILE A 5 -19.41 6.85 -9.03
C ILE A 5 -18.32 7.88 -8.71
N LEU A 6 -18.53 9.14 -9.13
CA LEU A 6 -17.68 10.29 -8.76
C LEU A 6 -18.28 11.11 -7.62
N ARG A 7 -19.61 11.19 -7.52
CA ARG A 7 -20.33 11.88 -6.45
C ARG A 7 -21.53 11.04 -6.00
N ARG A 8 -21.65 10.84 -4.72
CA ARG A 8 -22.76 10.11 -4.11
C ARG A 8 -24.05 10.96 -4.10
N ALA A 9 -25.21 10.32 -3.98
CA ALA A 9 -26.50 11.00 -3.91
C ALA A 9 -26.60 12.00 -2.74
N ASN A 10 -25.88 11.75 -1.63
CA ASN A 10 -25.81 12.66 -0.49
C ASN A 10 -24.86 13.86 -0.69
N GLY A 11 -24.33 14.06 -1.91
CA GLY A 11 -23.45 15.17 -2.26
C GLY A 11 -21.95 14.96 -1.97
N VAL A 12 -21.56 13.89 -1.30
CA VAL A 12 -20.14 13.58 -0.98
C VAL A 12 -19.43 13.04 -2.23
N TYR A 13 -18.22 13.53 -2.50
CA TYR A 13 -17.39 13.01 -3.56
C TYR A 13 -16.87 11.61 -3.22
N ALA A 14 -16.86 10.73 -4.20
CA ALA A 14 -16.39 9.36 -4.04
C ALA A 14 -14.85 9.30 -4.09
N TYR A 15 -14.29 8.22 -3.51
CA TYR A 15 -12.86 8.00 -3.36
C TYR A 15 -12.07 8.22 -4.66
N GLN A 16 -12.56 7.70 -5.80
CA GLN A 16 -11.85 7.76 -7.07
C GLN A 16 -11.56 9.20 -7.53
N LEU A 17 -12.51 10.12 -7.32
CA LEU A 17 -12.32 11.53 -7.66
C LEU A 17 -11.51 12.26 -6.58
N ALA A 18 -11.85 12.04 -5.29
CA ALA A 18 -11.21 12.74 -4.19
C ALA A 18 -9.69 12.51 -4.17
N VAL A 19 -9.24 11.25 -4.26
CA VAL A 19 -7.81 10.92 -4.22
C VAL A 19 -7.05 11.51 -5.41
N VAL A 20 -7.64 11.53 -6.60
CA VAL A 20 -7.00 12.11 -7.80
C VAL A 20 -6.79 13.62 -7.65
N VAL A 21 -7.78 14.32 -7.12
CA VAL A 21 -7.70 15.77 -6.89
C VAL A 21 -6.72 16.10 -5.77
N ASP A 22 -6.77 15.36 -4.67
CA ASP A 22 -5.91 15.58 -3.51
C ASP A 22 -4.43 15.27 -3.84
N ASP A 23 -4.14 14.18 -4.53
CA ASP A 23 -2.81 13.81 -4.98
C ASP A 23 -2.22 14.88 -5.92
N ALA A 24 -3.03 15.38 -6.86
CA ALA A 24 -2.60 16.44 -7.76
C ALA A 24 -2.31 17.75 -7.01
N ALA A 25 -3.18 18.14 -6.07
CA ALA A 25 -3.01 19.35 -5.25
C ALA A 25 -1.76 19.28 -4.36
N GLN A 26 -1.41 18.08 -3.90
CA GLN A 26 -0.24 17.81 -3.07
C GLN A 26 1.04 17.52 -3.88
N ASN A 27 0.98 17.55 -5.20
CA ASN A 27 2.08 17.22 -6.10
C ASN A 27 2.66 15.82 -5.85
N ILE A 28 1.82 14.83 -5.59
CA ILE A 28 2.24 13.45 -5.40
C ILE A 28 2.78 12.89 -6.72
N THR A 29 4.00 12.38 -6.69
CA THR A 29 4.71 11.81 -7.84
C THR A 29 4.76 10.29 -7.84
N HIS A 30 4.62 9.66 -6.67
CA HIS A 30 4.68 8.21 -6.49
C HIS A 30 3.59 7.75 -5.52
N VAL A 31 2.83 6.76 -5.93
CA VAL A 31 1.78 6.13 -5.12
C VAL A 31 2.19 4.69 -4.82
N VAL A 32 2.48 4.40 -3.55
CA VAL A 32 2.77 3.05 -3.07
C VAL A 32 1.60 2.59 -2.20
N ARG A 33 0.94 1.50 -2.59
CA ARG A 33 -0.28 1.04 -1.91
C ARG A 33 -0.53 -0.45 -2.07
N GLY A 34 -1.51 -1.02 -1.37
CA GLY A 34 -1.88 -2.42 -1.48
C GLY A 34 -2.45 -2.78 -2.87
N ALA A 35 -2.21 -4.01 -3.30
CA ALA A 35 -2.69 -4.55 -4.58
C ALA A 35 -4.22 -4.68 -4.65
N ASP A 36 -4.93 -4.62 -3.52
CA ASP A 36 -6.38 -4.54 -3.46
C ASP A 36 -6.96 -3.28 -4.15
N LEU A 37 -6.11 -2.28 -4.40
CA LEU A 37 -6.46 -1.07 -5.15
C LEU A 37 -5.97 -1.09 -6.62
N LEU A 38 -5.46 -2.22 -7.10
CA LEU A 38 -4.95 -2.33 -8.47
C LEU A 38 -6.03 -1.96 -9.51
N ASP A 39 -7.25 -2.46 -9.36
CA ASP A 39 -8.38 -2.18 -10.24
C ASP A 39 -8.86 -0.71 -10.19
N SER A 40 -8.48 0.03 -9.16
CA SER A 40 -8.75 1.47 -9.07
C SER A 40 -7.79 2.31 -9.92
N THR A 41 -6.58 1.80 -10.15
CA THR A 41 -5.52 2.54 -10.85
C THR A 41 -5.92 3.00 -12.26
N PRO A 42 -6.48 2.16 -13.15
CA PRO A 42 -6.88 2.61 -14.49
C PRO A 42 -8.00 3.67 -14.43
N ARG A 43 -8.91 3.63 -13.44
CA ARG A 43 -9.96 4.64 -13.25
C ARG A 43 -9.36 5.98 -12.85
N GLN A 44 -8.37 5.96 -11.94
CA GLN A 44 -7.67 7.16 -11.47
C GLN A 44 -6.81 7.76 -12.58
N ILE A 45 -6.07 6.97 -13.34
CA ILE A 45 -5.30 7.44 -14.50
C ILE A 45 -6.23 8.08 -15.56
N PHE A 46 -7.40 7.50 -15.79
CA PHE A 46 -8.39 8.07 -16.70
C PHE A 46 -8.86 9.45 -16.21
N LEU A 47 -9.18 9.59 -14.92
CA LEU A 47 -9.57 10.87 -14.33
C LEU A 47 -8.45 11.91 -14.37
N GLN A 48 -7.20 11.52 -14.07
CA GLN A 48 -6.04 12.41 -14.17
C GLN A 48 -5.90 13.01 -15.56
N ARG A 49 -6.03 12.17 -16.61
CA ARG A 49 -5.98 12.61 -18.00
C ARG A 49 -7.11 13.55 -18.36
N LEU A 50 -8.35 13.26 -17.94
CA LEU A 50 -9.52 14.11 -18.18
C LEU A 50 -9.40 15.48 -17.50
N LEU A 51 -8.78 15.53 -16.30
CA LEU A 51 -8.60 16.75 -15.53
C LEU A 51 -7.31 17.49 -15.88
N GLY A 52 -6.48 16.97 -16.79
CA GLY A 52 -5.22 17.58 -17.19
C GLY A 52 -4.13 17.49 -16.11
N TYR A 53 -4.24 16.51 -15.19
CA TYR A 53 -3.25 16.29 -14.15
C TYR A 53 -2.13 15.34 -14.61
N SER A 54 -0.96 15.48 -14.01
CA SER A 54 0.13 14.53 -14.18
C SER A 54 -0.23 13.17 -13.59
N THR A 55 0.19 12.09 -14.25
CA THR A 55 0.00 10.73 -13.74
C THR A 55 1.21 10.34 -12.88
N PRO A 56 1.04 10.02 -11.59
CA PRO A 56 2.12 9.53 -10.74
C PRO A 56 2.56 8.13 -11.14
N SER A 57 3.75 7.73 -10.70
CA SER A 57 4.18 6.33 -10.75
C SER A 57 3.44 5.52 -9.70
N TYR A 58 3.04 4.28 -10.03
CA TYR A 58 2.32 3.39 -9.13
C TYR A 58 3.14 2.15 -8.78
N LEU A 59 3.17 1.80 -7.50
CA LEU A 59 3.69 0.53 -7.00
C LEU A 59 2.61 -0.14 -6.15
N HIS A 60 2.22 -1.37 -6.51
CA HIS A 60 1.24 -2.16 -5.76
C HIS A 60 1.96 -3.24 -4.96
N LEU A 61 1.82 -3.20 -3.63
CA LEU A 61 2.40 -4.16 -2.70
C LEU A 61 1.43 -5.32 -2.47
N PRO A 62 1.93 -6.55 -2.24
CA PRO A 62 1.08 -7.65 -1.84
C PRO A 62 0.31 -7.29 -0.56
N ILE A 63 -0.88 -7.86 -0.39
CA ILE A 63 -1.69 -7.71 0.83
C ILE A 63 -1.56 -8.96 1.71
N VAL A 64 -1.56 -8.77 3.02
CA VAL A 64 -1.58 -9.88 3.96
C VAL A 64 -3.01 -10.41 4.05
N THR A 65 -3.16 -11.73 3.91
CA THR A 65 -4.44 -12.43 3.99
C THR A 65 -4.45 -13.42 5.15
N ASN A 66 -5.65 -13.78 5.61
CA ASN A 66 -5.84 -14.89 6.53
C ASN A 66 -5.75 -16.24 5.79
N ALA A 67 -5.94 -17.34 6.53
CA ALA A 67 -5.90 -18.71 5.97
C ALA A 67 -6.99 -18.98 4.92
N THR A 68 -8.06 -18.19 4.89
CA THR A 68 -9.15 -18.26 3.91
C THR A 68 -8.94 -17.35 2.70
N GLY A 69 -7.81 -16.64 2.63
CA GLY A 69 -7.48 -15.72 1.52
C GLY A 69 -8.08 -14.32 1.65
N GLU A 70 -8.78 -14.01 2.76
CA GLU A 70 -9.36 -12.70 2.98
C GLU A 70 -8.32 -11.73 3.54
N LYS A 71 -8.33 -10.49 3.03
CA LYS A 71 -7.45 -9.42 3.50
C LYS A 71 -7.56 -9.22 5.00
N LEU A 72 -6.42 -9.16 5.70
CA LEU A 72 -6.39 -8.76 7.10
C LEU A 72 -6.83 -7.30 7.24
N SER A 73 -7.95 -7.10 7.93
CA SER A 73 -8.57 -5.79 8.10
C SER A 73 -9.37 -5.72 9.41
N LYS A 74 -9.90 -4.56 9.74
CA LYS A 74 -10.85 -4.40 10.85
C LYS A 74 -12.09 -5.26 10.68
N GLN A 75 -12.54 -5.49 9.45
CA GLN A 75 -13.71 -6.32 9.13
C GLN A 75 -13.44 -7.80 9.43
N THR A 76 -12.22 -8.28 9.19
CA THR A 76 -11.79 -9.66 9.51
C THR A 76 -11.27 -9.81 10.94
N ARG A 77 -11.42 -8.77 11.79
CA ARG A 77 -10.96 -8.76 13.19
C ARG A 77 -9.48 -9.11 13.33
N ALA A 78 -8.65 -8.62 12.41
CA ALA A 78 -7.20 -8.78 12.49
C ALA A 78 -6.68 -8.27 13.84
N ALA A 79 -5.72 -8.98 14.42
CA ALA A 79 -5.08 -8.56 15.66
C ALA A 79 -4.43 -7.17 15.50
N PRO A 80 -4.52 -6.30 16.49
CA PRO A 80 -3.83 -5.01 16.45
C PRO A 80 -2.31 -5.20 16.49
N ILE A 81 -1.59 -4.18 16.04
CA ILE A 81 -0.12 -4.16 16.15
C ILE A 81 0.27 -4.18 17.62
N ASP A 82 1.18 -5.08 17.99
CA ASP A 82 1.76 -5.16 19.33
C ASP A 82 3.04 -4.32 19.40
N LEU A 83 2.94 -3.17 20.04
CA LEU A 83 4.08 -2.25 20.18
C LEU A 83 5.21 -2.81 21.09
N SER A 84 4.91 -3.78 21.95
CA SER A 84 5.93 -4.44 22.77
C SER A 84 6.84 -5.38 21.96
N ASN A 85 6.41 -5.75 20.76
CA ASN A 85 7.10 -6.67 19.85
C ASN A 85 7.34 -6.04 18.46
N ALA A 86 7.63 -4.75 18.44
CA ALA A 86 7.69 -3.96 17.21
C ALA A 86 8.73 -4.48 16.21
N LEU A 87 9.95 -4.80 16.67
CA LEU A 87 11.04 -5.24 15.79
C LEU A 87 10.73 -6.56 15.09
N THR A 88 10.18 -7.55 15.81
CA THR A 88 9.77 -8.82 15.21
C THR A 88 8.74 -8.58 14.11
N GLN A 89 7.71 -7.76 14.36
CA GLN A 89 6.68 -7.45 13.36
C GLN A 89 7.24 -6.69 12.16
N LEU A 90 8.22 -5.80 12.35
CA LEU A 90 8.89 -5.09 11.27
C LEU A 90 9.75 -6.04 10.42
N VAL A 91 10.47 -6.97 11.05
CA VAL A 91 11.24 -8.01 10.35
C VAL A 91 10.31 -8.93 9.55
N ASP A 92 9.20 -9.37 10.15
CA ASP A 92 8.20 -10.19 9.46
C ASP A 92 7.60 -9.45 8.26
N ALA A 93 7.34 -8.15 8.40
CA ALA A 93 6.85 -7.33 7.29
C ALA A 93 7.87 -7.21 6.16
N LEU A 94 9.17 -7.05 6.45
CA LEU A 94 10.21 -7.05 5.44
C LEU A 94 10.33 -8.41 4.74
N HIS A 95 10.28 -9.51 5.47
CA HIS A 95 10.25 -10.86 4.87
C HIS A 95 9.03 -11.04 3.96
N PHE A 96 7.86 -10.62 4.40
CA PHE A 96 6.64 -10.64 3.58
C PHE A 96 6.81 -9.85 2.28
N LEU A 97 7.53 -8.73 2.31
CA LEU A 97 7.85 -7.90 1.15
C LEU A 97 9.07 -8.40 0.37
N GLY A 98 9.54 -9.64 0.63
CA GLY A 98 10.66 -10.26 -0.09
C GLY A 98 12.03 -9.72 0.27
N GLN A 99 12.12 -8.86 1.28
CA GLN A 99 13.39 -8.36 1.78
C GLN A 99 14.03 -9.40 2.71
N GLN A 100 15.34 -9.34 2.89
CA GLN A 100 16.09 -10.31 3.68
C GLN A 100 16.84 -9.61 4.84
N PRO A 101 16.12 -9.14 5.88
CA PRO A 101 16.76 -8.54 7.03
C PRO A 101 17.58 -9.58 7.78
N PRO A 102 18.77 -9.22 8.31
CA PRO A 102 19.51 -10.08 9.23
C PRO A 102 18.68 -10.40 10.47
N LEU A 103 18.80 -11.63 10.98
CA LEU A 103 18.04 -12.07 12.16
C LEU A 103 18.36 -11.24 13.42
N GLU A 104 19.59 -10.74 13.51
CA GLU A 104 20.05 -9.88 14.60
C GLU A 104 19.28 -8.55 14.71
N MET A 105 18.55 -8.17 13.68
CA MET A 105 17.71 -6.96 13.71
C MET A 105 16.61 -7.01 14.78
N ILE A 106 16.21 -8.19 15.22
CA ILE A 106 15.21 -8.38 16.30
C ILE A 106 15.77 -7.94 17.66
N GLU A 107 17.08 -8.03 17.86
CA GLU A 107 17.77 -7.69 19.11
C GLU A 107 18.21 -6.22 19.17
N GLY A 108 18.04 -5.47 18.08
CA GLY A 108 18.47 -4.09 17.95
C GLY A 108 17.45 -3.07 18.45
N ASP A 109 17.46 -1.92 17.82
CA ASP A 109 16.48 -0.84 18.04
C ASP A 109 15.80 -0.44 16.72
N VAL A 110 14.63 0.22 16.82
CA VAL A 110 13.81 0.61 15.68
C VAL A 110 14.53 1.58 14.74
N SER A 111 15.41 2.44 15.26
CA SER A 111 16.16 3.40 14.43
C SER A 111 17.17 2.68 13.56
N SER A 112 17.95 1.76 14.12
CA SER A 112 18.91 0.91 13.40
C SER A 112 18.20 0.05 12.36
N PHE A 113 17.03 -0.48 12.69
CA PHE A 113 16.19 -1.22 11.74
C PHE A 113 15.84 -0.37 10.50
N TRP A 114 15.32 0.83 10.70
CA TRP A 114 14.93 1.71 9.60
C TRP A 114 16.12 2.18 8.77
N GLN A 115 17.26 2.42 9.41
CA GLN A 115 18.50 2.75 8.72
C GLN A 115 18.91 1.60 7.78
N TRP A 116 18.95 0.38 8.29
CA TRP A 116 19.26 -0.80 7.48
C TRP A 116 18.26 -1.00 6.36
N ALA A 117 16.96 -0.98 6.67
CA ALA A 117 15.90 -1.20 5.70
C ALA A 117 15.94 -0.19 4.55
N SER A 118 16.20 1.09 4.85
CA SER A 118 16.30 2.15 3.82
C SER A 118 17.50 1.96 2.90
N MET A 119 18.63 1.46 3.41
CA MET A 119 19.83 1.22 2.61
C MET A 119 19.77 -0.04 1.76
N HIS A 120 19.01 -1.07 2.20
CA HIS A 120 18.99 -2.39 1.58
C HIS A 120 17.68 -2.68 0.85
N TRP A 121 16.77 -1.73 0.77
CA TRP A 121 15.48 -1.90 0.11
C TRP A 121 15.62 -2.26 -1.37
N ARG A 122 14.97 -3.35 -1.77
CA ARG A 122 14.99 -3.88 -3.13
C ARG A 122 13.57 -4.01 -3.68
N VAL A 123 13.16 -3.07 -4.52
CA VAL A 123 11.82 -3.09 -5.16
C VAL A 123 11.62 -4.35 -6.02
N ASP A 124 12.68 -4.79 -6.69
CA ASP A 124 12.69 -5.99 -7.55
C ASP A 124 12.49 -7.31 -6.79
N GLN A 125 12.63 -7.31 -5.47
CA GLN A 125 12.40 -8.48 -4.60
C GLN A 125 10.95 -8.58 -4.11
N ILE A 126 10.13 -7.54 -4.31
CA ILE A 126 8.74 -7.56 -3.86
C ILE A 126 7.96 -8.67 -4.59
N PRO A 127 7.30 -9.59 -3.86
CA PRO A 127 6.55 -10.67 -4.49
C PRO A 127 5.41 -10.14 -5.36
N HIS A 128 5.34 -10.58 -6.61
CA HIS A 128 4.25 -10.26 -7.54
C HIS A 128 3.00 -11.14 -7.32
N ARG A 129 2.82 -11.70 -6.13
CA ARG A 129 1.63 -12.49 -5.80
C ARG A 129 0.48 -11.54 -5.51
N PHE A 130 -0.27 -11.22 -6.54
CA PHE A 130 -1.63 -10.73 -6.37
C PHE A 130 -2.46 -11.98 -6.07
N SER A 131 -3.01 -12.10 -4.86
CA SER A 131 -3.95 -13.19 -4.54
C SER A 131 -5.07 -13.19 -5.58
N ASN A 132 -5.25 -14.34 -6.23
CA ASN A 132 -6.39 -14.61 -7.09
C ASN A 132 -7.66 -14.66 -6.24
#